data_4bbf6180a3c123304201917985d1ca71
#
_entry.id   4bbf6180a3c123304201917985d1ca71
#
_cell.length_a   1.000
_cell.length_b   1.000
_cell.length_c   1.000
_cell.angle_alpha   90.00
_cell.angle_beta   90.00
_cell.angle_gamma   90.00
#
_symmetry.space_group_name_H-M   'P 1'
#
loop_
_entity.id
_entity.type
_entity.pdbx_description
1 polymer ?
#
loop_
_entity_poly.entity_id
_entity_poly.type
_entity_poly.pdbx_seq_one_letter_code
_entity_poly.pdbx_strand_id
1 'polypeptide(L)'
;MKRIARSAANKYEFDHRHEPAFSVKPGESFVVETEDACNGCLRSADVLPLPENLPFTDATPARGNPMGGPVYVDGAQKGDLLAVTIEEILVDDQGMTAIFPGTGPLAD
;
A
#
# COMPACT_ATOMS: atom_id res chain seq x y z
N MET A 1 -19.97 -4.04 5.32
CA MET A 1 -19.14 -3.59 4.17
C MET A 1 -17.83 -4.35 4.20
N LYS A 2 -17.40 -4.89 3.08
CA LYS A 2 -16.13 -5.60 2.97
C LYS A 2 -14.96 -4.66 3.21
N ARG A 3 -13.88 -5.17 3.81
CA ARG A 3 -12.74 -4.35 4.23
C ARG A 3 -11.43 -5.11 4.07
N ILE A 4 -10.42 -4.44 3.55
CA ILE A 4 -9.04 -4.90 3.63
C ILE A 4 -8.40 -4.18 4.82
N ALA A 5 -7.96 -4.94 5.81
CA ALA A 5 -7.29 -4.38 6.98
C ALA A 5 -5.87 -3.91 6.64
N ARG A 6 -5.36 -2.91 7.37
CA ARG A 6 -3.98 -2.43 7.22
C ARG A 6 -2.96 -3.57 7.36
N SER A 7 -3.18 -4.48 8.28
CA SER A 7 -2.31 -5.65 8.49
C SER A 7 -2.25 -6.61 7.31
N ALA A 8 -3.21 -6.51 6.39
CA ALA A 8 -3.23 -7.29 5.15
C ALA A 8 -2.52 -6.58 3.98
N ALA A 9 -1.93 -5.41 4.20
CA ALA A 9 -1.10 -4.71 3.22
C ALA A 9 0.28 -5.39 3.15
N ASN A 10 0.33 -6.56 2.54
CA ASN A 10 1.51 -7.43 2.50
C ASN A 10 1.89 -7.88 1.09
N LYS A 11 1.41 -7.19 0.09
CA LYS A 11 1.81 -7.38 -1.31
C LYS A 11 2.76 -6.25 -1.70
N TYR A 12 3.83 -6.59 -2.39
CA TYR A 12 4.91 -5.64 -2.72
C TYR A 12 5.17 -5.57 -4.21
N GLU A 13 4.35 -6.24 -5.00
CA GLU A 13 4.43 -6.29 -6.45
C GLU A 13 3.04 -6.47 -7.05
N PHE A 14 2.86 -6.02 -8.28
CA PHE A 14 1.65 -6.30 -9.06
C PHE A 14 1.81 -7.67 -9.72
N ASP A 15 1.02 -8.64 -9.28
CA ASP A 15 1.07 -10.00 -9.80
C ASP A 15 -0.34 -10.56 -9.88
N HIS A 16 -0.75 -10.99 -11.08
CA HIS A 16 -2.08 -11.55 -11.30
C HIS A 16 -2.34 -12.87 -10.55
N ARG A 17 -1.28 -13.51 -10.03
CA ARG A 17 -1.37 -14.74 -9.25
C ARG A 17 -1.73 -14.51 -7.78
N HIS A 18 -1.71 -13.27 -7.31
CA HIS A 18 -2.17 -12.97 -5.96
C HIS A 18 -3.64 -13.34 -5.79
N GLU A 19 -3.95 -14.08 -4.73
CA GLU A 19 -5.32 -14.40 -4.39
C GLU A 19 -6.07 -13.11 -3.99
N PRO A 20 -7.27 -12.88 -4.55
CA PRO A 20 -8.08 -11.74 -4.13
C PRO A 20 -8.45 -11.82 -2.64
N ALA A 21 -8.42 -10.68 -1.97
CA ALA A 21 -8.89 -10.57 -0.59
C ALA A 21 -10.38 -10.88 -0.49
N PHE A 22 -11.13 -10.42 -1.49
CA PHE A 22 -12.58 -10.68 -1.65
C PHE A 22 -13.01 -10.29 -3.06
N SER A 23 -14.28 -10.63 -3.37
CA SER A 23 -14.93 -10.22 -4.61
C SER A 23 -15.96 -9.13 -4.31
N VAL A 24 -16.16 -8.23 -5.27
CA VAL A 24 -17.23 -7.23 -5.24
C VAL A 24 -18.01 -7.26 -6.55
N LYS A 25 -19.27 -6.87 -6.46
CA LYS A 25 -20.10 -6.62 -7.65
C LYS A 25 -19.87 -5.18 -8.13
N PRO A 26 -20.05 -4.90 -9.42
CA PRO A 26 -20.08 -3.51 -9.88
C PRO A 26 -21.04 -2.65 -9.04
N GLY A 27 -20.59 -1.49 -8.59
CA GLY A 27 -21.36 -0.60 -7.73
C GLY A 27 -21.31 -0.92 -6.24
N GLU A 28 -20.70 -2.02 -5.85
CA GLU A 28 -20.53 -2.37 -4.42
C GLU A 28 -19.39 -1.58 -3.81
N SER A 29 -19.65 -0.89 -2.69
CA SER A 29 -18.64 -0.16 -1.93
C SER A 29 -17.88 -1.09 -0.99
N PHE A 30 -16.61 -0.77 -0.79
CA PHE A 30 -15.74 -1.48 0.16
C PHE A 30 -14.69 -0.53 0.73
N VAL A 31 -14.01 -0.95 1.79
CA VAL A 31 -12.99 -0.16 2.48
C VAL A 31 -11.63 -0.81 2.30
N VAL A 32 -10.65 0.02 2.03
CA VAL A 32 -9.24 -0.41 2.01
C VAL A 32 -8.47 0.43 3.03
N GLU A 33 -7.97 -0.21 4.07
CA GLU A 33 -7.00 0.41 4.95
C GLU A 33 -5.61 0.25 4.33
N THR A 34 -4.84 1.30 4.34
CA THR A 34 -3.53 1.31 3.68
C THR A 34 -2.40 1.50 4.69
N GLU A 35 -1.23 1.04 4.35
CA GLU A 35 -0.01 1.28 5.11
C GLU A 35 0.85 2.33 4.39
N ASP A 36 1.73 3.01 5.12
CA ASP A 36 2.63 3.97 4.50
C ASP A 36 3.74 3.30 3.67
N ALA A 37 4.39 4.08 2.82
CA ALA A 37 5.41 3.59 1.89
C ALA A 37 6.61 2.96 2.58
N CYS A 38 6.87 3.31 3.84
CA CYS A 38 7.96 2.78 4.64
C CYS A 38 7.52 1.64 5.55
N ASN A 39 6.34 1.05 5.27
CA ASN A 39 5.81 -0.12 5.99
C ASN A 39 5.70 0.10 7.50
N GLY A 40 5.36 1.32 7.91
CA GLY A 40 5.19 1.68 9.32
C GLY A 40 6.49 1.85 10.12
N CYS A 41 7.65 1.84 9.46
CA CYS A 41 8.95 1.89 10.16
C CYS A 41 9.31 3.28 10.69
N LEU A 42 8.77 4.33 10.09
CA LEU A 42 9.11 5.73 10.43
C LEU A 42 7.92 6.44 11.06
N ARG A 43 7.48 5.96 12.22
CA ARG A 43 6.29 6.48 12.92
C ARG A 43 6.56 7.58 13.93
N SER A 44 7.83 7.91 14.18
CA SER A 44 8.24 8.93 15.13
C SER A 44 9.36 9.78 14.52
N ALA A 45 9.39 11.08 14.85
CA ALA A 45 10.46 11.97 14.44
C ALA A 45 11.84 11.55 14.98
N ASP A 46 11.86 10.72 16.03
CA ASP A 46 13.08 10.21 16.61
C ASP A 46 13.68 9.04 15.80
N VAL A 47 12.91 8.45 14.90
CA VAL A 47 13.37 7.36 14.04
C VAL A 47 13.82 7.94 12.72
N LEU A 48 15.12 7.97 12.49
CA LEU A 48 15.72 8.51 11.26
C LEU A 48 15.63 7.49 10.12
N PRO A 49 15.54 7.96 8.86
CA PRO A 49 15.45 7.08 7.68
C PRO A 49 16.82 6.48 7.32
N LEU A 50 17.46 5.81 8.28
CA LEU A 50 18.73 5.13 8.12
C LEU A 50 18.53 3.64 7.84
N PRO A 51 19.46 2.96 7.18
CA PRO A 51 19.31 1.55 6.82
C PRO A 51 18.92 0.64 7.98
N GLU A 52 19.43 0.87 9.18
CA GLU A 52 19.08 0.09 10.37
C GLU A 52 17.63 0.24 10.80
N ASN A 53 16.97 1.33 10.41
CA ASN A 53 15.57 1.62 10.71
C ASN A 53 14.63 1.26 9.56
N LEU A 54 15.17 0.75 8.46
CA LEU A 54 14.43 0.41 7.24
C LEU A 54 14.66 -1.07 6.86
N PRO A 55 14.31 -2.02 7.75
CA PRO A 55 14.64 -3.43 7.54
C PRO A 55 14.00 -4.03 6.28
N PHE A 56 12.94 -3.41 5.78
CA PHE A 56 12.28 -3.85 4.56
C PHE A 56 13.13 -3.65 3.30
N THR A 57 14.16 -2.79 3.33
CA THR A 57 15.01 -2.52 2.17
C THR A 57 15.94 -3.68 1.84
N ASP A 58 16.28 -4.48 2.83
CA ASP A 58 17.20 -5.64 2.69
C ASP A 58 16.46 -6.90 2.23
N ALA A 59 15.13 -6.88 2.21
CA ALA A 59 14.35 -8.01 1.78
C ALA A 59 14.41 -8.17 0.24
N THR A 60 14.28 -9.40 -0.24
CA THR A 60 14.19 -9.70 -1.66
C THR A 60 12.91 -10.48 -1.95
N PRO A 61 11.91 -9.88 -2.62
CA PRO A 61 11.86 -8.47 -3.06
C PRO A 61 11.78 -7.49 -1.89
N ALA A 62 12.17 -6.25 -2.14
CA ALA A 62 12.07 -5.19 -1.14
C ALA A 62 10.61 -5.01 -0.67
N ARG A 63 10.42 -4.74 0.62
CA ARG A 63 9.10 -4.66 1.25
C ARG A 63 8.65 -3.23 1.54
N GLY A 64 9.07 -2.29 0.70
CA GLY A 64 8.52 -0.95 0.69
C GLY A 64 7.24 -0.87 -0.14
N ASN A 65 6.45 0.18 0.05
CA ASN A 65 5.19 0.40 -0.65
C ASN A 65 4.23 -0.80 -0.55
N PRO A 66 3.88 -1.24 0.66
CA PRO A 66 2.99 -2.38 0.82
C PRO A 66 1.60 -2.09 0.28
N MET A 67 0.98 -3.09 -0.33
CA MET A 67 -0.34 -2.99 -0.92
C MET A 67 -1.29 -4.03 -0.31
N GLY A 68 -2.52 -3.62 -0.10
CA GLY A 68 -3.62 -4.53 0.22
C GLY A 68 -4.33 -5.01 -1.04
N GLY A 69 -5.06 -6.10 -0.95
CA GLY A 69 -5.78 -6.68 -2.06
C GLY A 69 -5.07 -7.87 -2.67
N PRO A 70 -5.33 -8.17 -3.93
CA PRO A 70 -6.24 -7.45 -4.84
C PRO A 70 -7.72 -7.64 -4.52
N VAL A 71 -8.57 -6.87 -5.16
CA VAL A 71 -10.03 -7.02 -5.11
C VAL A 71 -10.49 -7.55 -6.47
N TYR A 72 -11.27 -8.63 -6.44
CA TYR A 72 -11.86 -9.19 -7.65
C TYR A 72 -13.18 -8.50 -7.95
N VAL A 73 -13.37 -8.05 -9.17
CA VAL A 73 -14.62 -7.44 -9.61
C VAL A 73 -15.40 -8.46 -10.44
N ASP A 74 -16.57 -8.85 -9.93
CA ASP A 74 -17.40 -9.85 -10.60
C ASP A 74 -17.77 -9.41 -12.02
N GLY A 75 -17.52 -10.29 -12.98
CA GLY A 75 -17.83 -10.06 -14.38
C GLY A 75 -16.86 -9.19 -15.17
N ALA A 76 -15.84 -8.61 -14.52
CA ALA A 76 -14.83 -7.82 -15.23
C ALA A 76 -13.93 -8.74 -16.05
N GLN A 77 -13.59 -8.28 -17.26
CA GLN A 77 -12.77 -9.03 -18.20
C GLN A 77 -11.64 -8.16 -18.76
N LYS A 78 -10.61 -8.82 -19.26
CA LYS A 78 -9.50 -8.13 -19.93
C LYS A 78 -10.03 -7.24 -21.05
N GLY A 79 -9.60 -6.00 -21.06
CA GLY A 79 -10.04 -4.99 -22.04
C GLY A 79 -11.17 -4.11 -21.56
N ASP A 80 -11.83 -4.46 -20.46
CA ASP A 80 -12.88 -3.62 -19.88
C ASP A 80 -12.29 -2.32 -19.30
N LEU A 81 -13.10 -1.27 -19.33
CA LEU A 81 -12.80 -0.02 -18.64
C LEU A 81 -13.29 -0.13 -17.19
N LEU A 82 -12.40 0.11 -16.23
CA LEU A 82 -12.75 0.11 -14.83
C LEU A 82 -12.87 1.55 -14.32
N ALA A 83 -14.05 1.92 -13.86
CA ALA A 83 -14.29 3.21 -13.21
C ALA A 83 -14.27 3.03 -11.69
N VAL A 84 -13.36 3.71 -11.00
CA VAL A 84 -13.25 3.66 -9.54
C VAL A 84 -13.64 5.01 -8.97
N THR A 85 -14.69 5.03 -8.12
CA THR A 85 -15.09 6.23 -7.39
C THR A 85 -14.57 6.16 -5.96
N ILE A 86 -13.78 7.14 -5.57
CA ILE A 86 -13.33 7.28 -4.18
C ILE A 86 -14.40 8.07 -3.44
N GLU A 87 -15.11 7.40 -2.54
CA GLU A 87 -16.24 7.99 -1.80
C GLU A 87 -15.76 8.81 -0.60
N GLU A 88 -14.71 8.33 0.08
CA GLU A 88 -14.19 8.97 1.28
C GLU A 88 -12.72 8.59 1.47
N ILE A 89 -11.93 9.53 2.00
CA ILE A 89 -10.55 9.30 2.43
C ILE A 89 -10.43 9.73 3.88
N LEU A 90 -10.14 8.77 4.76
CA LEU A 90 -9.87 9.02 6.18
C LEU A 90 -8.37 8.90 6.41
N VAL A 91 -7.73 10.02 6.71
CA VAL A 91 -6.29 10.06 6.95
C VAL A 91 -5.96 9.80 8.41
N ASP A 92 -4.77 9.26 8.66
CA ASP A 92 -4.22 9.14 10.02
C ASP A 92 -3.94 10.52 10.61
N ASP A 93 -3.81 10.59 11.94
CA ASP A 93 -3.49 11.82 12.65
C ASP A 93 -2.08 12.32 12.33
N GLN A 94 -1.22 11.46 11.85
CA GLN A 94 0.15 11.80 11.44
C GLN A 94 0.49 11.21 10.08
N GLY A 95 1.37 11.89 9.38
CA GLY A 95 2.02 11.39 8.18
C GLY A 95 3.52 11.54 8.30
N MET A 96 4.27 11.01 7.35
CA MET A 96 5.71 11.17 7.31
C MET A 96 6.17 11.54 5.90
N THR A 97 7.24 12.29 5.86
CA THR A 97 8.05 12.50 4.67
C THR A 97 9.50 12.41 5.08
N ALA A 98 10.37 11.92 4.20
CA ALA A 98 11.75 11.69 4.56
C ALA A 98 12.68 11.91 3.37
N ILE A 99 13.92 12.28 3.69
CA ILE A 99 15.05 12.33 2.77
C ILE A 99 15.96 11.17 3.15
N PHE A 100 16.21 10.29 2.17
CA PHE A 100 17.04 9.11 2.40
C PHE A 100 18.49 9.40 1.99
N PRO A 101 19.49 8.97 2.79
CA PRO A 101 20.88 9.14 2.43
C PRO A 101 21.20 8.54 1.05
N GLY A 102 21.93 9.29 0.23
CA GLY A 102 22.36 8.83 -1.09
C GLY A 102 21.29 8.81 -2.18
N THR A 103 20.10 9.36 -1.93
CA THR A 103 19.00 9.37 -2.89
C THR A 103 18.35 10.74 -3.01
N GLY A 104 17.71 10.98 -4.16
CA GLY A 104 16.93 12.19 -4.41
C GLY A 104 17.77 13.43 -4.68
N PRO A 105 17.12 14.61 -4.75
CA PRO A 105 17.79 15.87 -5.13
C PRO A 105 18.83 16.36 -4.13
N LEU A 106 18.76 15.90 -2.89
CA LEU A 106 19.67 16.29 -1.80
C LEU A 106 20.63 15.15 -1.44
N ALA A 107 20.97 14.30 -2.41
CA ALA A 107 21.82 13.13 -2.18
C ALA A 107 23.28 13.46 -1.89
N ASP A 108 23.73 14.66 -2.22
CA ASP A 108 25.11 15.12 -2.06
C ASP A 108 25.38 15.63 -0.64
#